data_56ad084501462144515a4c4fca18ce0f
#
_entry.id   56ad084501462144515a4c4fca18ce0f
#
_cell.length_a   1.000
_cell.length_b   1.000
_cell.length_c   1.000
_cell.angle_alpha   90.00
_cell.angle_beta   90.00
_cell.angle_gamma   90.00
#
_symmetry.space_group_name_H-M   'P 1'
#
loop_
_entity.id
_entity.type
_entity.pdbx_description
1 polymer ?
#
loop_
_entity_poly.entity_id
_entity_poly.type
_entity_poly.pdbx_seq_one_letter_code
_entity_poly.pdbx_strand_id
1 'polypeptide(L)'
;MTVTKEQKPGAQTVSAHFLKFTIRFFTLAKSQYQQQNVVKANTLAFNTLMTLNELDGHKLTMSELADQLDITKQQLTKLVNDLEEKELVQRTHDSRNRRQVYIHITDQGARMLTDLKQSMLDSTLKALSCYTEEELAKLDHCLTNLSELLEKFNTES
;
A
#
# COMPACT_ATOMS: atom_id res chain seq x y z
N MET A 1 -44.93 -10.05 20.64
CA MET A 1 -43.50 -10.17 20.26
C MET A 1 -43.17 -9.01 19.33
N THR A 2 -42.55 -7.97 19.89
CA THR A 2 -42.19 -6.75 19.14
C THR A 2 -40.89 -7.02 18.43
N VAL A 3 -40.95 -7.17 17.12
CA VAL A 3 -39.76 -7.26 16.26
C VAL A 3 -39.09 -5.88 16.29
N THR A 4 -38.02 -5.75 17.03
CA THR A 4 -37.17 -4.55 17.01
C THR A 4 -36.60 -4.44 15.60
N LYS A 5 -37.06 -3.45 14.80
CA LYS A 5 -36.43 -3.09 13.52
C LYS A 5 -34.99 -2.74 13.81
N GLU A 6 -34.04 -3.56 13.38
CA GLU A 6 -32.62 -3.19 13.36
C GLU A 6 -32.48 -1.90 12.55
N GLN A 7 -32.20 -0.83 13.25
CA GLN A 7 -32.01 0.49 12.64
C GLN A 7 -30.69 0.44 11.85
N LYS A 8 -30.76 0.62 10.54
CA LYS A 8 -29.56 0.65 9.69
C LYS A 8 -28.59 1.72 10.21
N PRO A 9 -27.30 1.40 10.32
CA PRO A 9 -26.34 2.36 10.84
C PRO A 9 -26.23 3.58 9.91
N GLY A 10 -26.27 4.77 10.50
CA GLY A 10 -26.04 6.02 9.78
C GLY A 10 -24.55 6.25 9.48
N ALA A 11 -24.24 7.20 8.58
CA ALA A 11 -22.87 7.54 8.18
C ALA A 11 -21.95 7.85 9.38
N GLN A 12 -22.45 8.53 10.41
CA GLN A 12 -21.66 8.83 11.63
C GLN A 12 -21.22 7.55 12.37
N THR A 13 -22.11 6.58 12.49
CA THR A 13 -21.80 5.30 13.14
C THR A 13 -20.78 4.51 12.34
N VAL A 14 -20.92 4.48 11.00
CA VAL A 14 -19.98 3.83 10.09
C VAL A 14 -18.62 4.51 10.16
N SER A 15 -18.55 5.85 10.16
CA SER A 15 -17.30 6.60 10.30
C SER A 15 -16.54 6.27 11.59
N ALA A 16 -17.25 6.17 12.72
CA ALA A 16 -16.65 5.80 14.00
C ALA A 16 -16.09 4.37 13.98
N HIS A 17 -16.81 3.43 13.39
CA HIS A 17 -16.35 2.04 13.23
C HIS A 17 -15.15 1.94 12.30
N PHE A 18 -15.17 2.66 11.18
CA PHE A 18 -14.08 2.73 10.22
C PHE A 18 -12.81 3.30 10.86
N LEU A 19 -12.90 4.41 11.57
CA LEU A 19 -11.78 4.99 12.31
C LEU A 19 -11.18 4.00 13.31
N LYS A 20 -12.03 3.33 14.10
CA LYS A 20 -11.58 2.31 15.06
C LYS A 20 -10.89 1.13 14.38
N PHE A 21 -11.44 0.67 13.25
CA PHE A 21 -10.81 -0.37 12.42
C PHE A 21 -9.44 0.09 11.92
N THR A 22 -9.35 1.28 11.32
CA THR A 22 -8.11 1.84 10.77
C THR A 22 -7.01 1.92 11.83
N ILE A 23 -7.32 2.45 13.02
CA ILE A 23 -6.34 2.55 14.13
C ILE A 23 -5.83 1.15 14.53
N ARG A 24 -6.75 0.17 14.69
CA ARG A 24 -6.37 -1.21 15.03
C ARG A 24 -5.54 -1.87 13.93
N PHE A 25 -5.95 -1.69 12.68
CA PHE A 25 -5.26 -2.24 11.52
C PHE A 25 -3.83 -1.71 11.42
N PHE A 26 -3.61 -0.38 11.53
CA PHE A 26 -2.27 0.18 11.53
C PHE A 26 -1.39 -0.32 12.69
N THR A 27 -1.96 -0.47 13.88
CA THR A 27 -1.24 -1.02 15.02
C THR A 27 -0.82 -2.46 14.78
N LEU A 28 -1.73 -3.29 14.26
CA LEU A 28 -1.47 -4.68 13.92
C LEU A 28 -0.44 -4.80 12.78
N ALA A 29 -0.62 -4.07 11.70
CA ALA A 29 0.28 -4.07 10.55
C ALA A 29 1.72 -3.66 10.97
N LYS A 30 1.85 -2.63 11.81
CA LYS A 30 3.15 -2.22 12.35
C LYS A 30 3.84 -3.34 13.14
N SER A 31 3.11 -4.08 13.97
CA SER A 31 3.68 -5.16 14.78
C SER A 31 4.02 -6.39 13.95
N GLN A 32 3.20 -6.73 12.96
CA GLN A 32 3.36 -7.94 12.14
C GLN A 32 4.44 -7.79 11.05
N TYR A 33 4.55 -6.59 10.45
CA TYR A 33 5.42 -6.37 9.28
C TYR A 33 6.70 -5.62 9.62
N GLN A 34 7.08 -5.55 10.91
CA GLN A 34 8.30 -4.90 11.39
C GLN A 34 9.51 -5.82 11.22
N GLN A 35 9.82 -6.22 9.99
CA GLN A 35 10.97 -7.05 9.68
C GLN A 35 12.21 -6.21 9.31
N GLN A 36 13.40 -6.83 9.42
CA GLN A 36 14.71 -6.20 9.14
C GLN A 36 15.00 -6.08 7.63
N ASN A 37 14.02 -5.62 6.84
CA ASN A 37 14.23 -5.42 5.42
C ASN A 37 14.79 -4.01 5.12
N VAL A 38 15.52 -3.89 4.03
CA VAL A 38 16.08 -2.62 3.50
C VAL A 38 14.99 -1.57 3.31
N VAL A 39 13.81 -2.02 2.90
CA VAL A 39 12.58 -1.22 2.83
C VAL A 39 11.54 -1.86 3.75
N LYS A 40 10.99 -1.06 4.64
CA LYS A 40 9.93 -1.52 5.55
C LYS A 40 8.58 -1.43 4.85
N ALA A 41 7.72 -2.43 5.05
CA ALA A 41 6.33 -2.38 4.62
C ALA A 41 5.63 -1.12 5.16
N ASN A 42 4.68 -0.58 4.40
CA ASN A 42 3.94 0.65 4.74
C ASN A 42 4.81 1.91 4.94
N THR A 43 6.01 1.94 4.36
CA THR A 43 6.82 3.15 4.28
C THR A 43 6.62 3.84 2.94
N LEU A 44 7.01 5.11 2.87
CA LEU A 44 6.99 5.87 1.61
C LEU A 44 7.86 5.18 0.53
N ALA A 45 8.98 4.59 0.91
CA ALA A 45 9.82 3.80 0.00
C ALA A 45 9.09 2.58 -0.58
N PHE A 46 8.33 1.85 0.26
CA PHE A 46 7.51 0.74 -0.17
C PHE A 46 6.42 1.20 -1.15
N ASN A 47 5.68 2.26 -0.81
CA ASN A 47 4.65 2.82 -1.68
C ASN A 47 5.23 3.28 -3.02
N THR A 48 6.40 3.91 -3.03
CA THR A 48 7.10 4.31 -4.26
C THR A 48 7.41 3.12 -5.16
N LEU A 49 7.97 2.05 -4.59
CA LEU A 49 8.29 0.83 -5.35
C LEU A 49 7.03 0.13 -5.86
N MET A 50 5.95 0.11 -5.06
CA MET A 50 4.66 -0.42 -5.47
C MET A 50 4.10 0.36 -6.66
N THR A 51 4.04 1.68 -6.55
CA THR A 51 3.58 2.57 -7.63
C THR A 51 4.37 2.34 -8.93
N LEU A 52 5.70 2.31 -8.84
CA LEU A 52 6.56 2.08 -10.01
C LEU A 52 6.39 0.68 -10.61
N ASN A 53 6.14 -0.34 -9.78
CA ASN A 53 5.96 -1.71 -10.23
C ASN A 53 4.59 -1.94 -10.91
N GLU A 54 3.56 -1.20 -10.52
CA GLU A 54 2.21 -1.29 -11.09
C GLU A 54 2.06 -0.61 -12.45
N LEU A 55 3.03 0.19 -12.86
CA LEU A 55 2.97 0.97 -14.09
C LEU A 55 3.14 0.17 -15.39
N ASP A 56 3.45 -1.12 -15.31
CA ASP A 56 3.55 -2.05 -16.46
C ASP A 56 4.24 -1.43 -17.71
N GLY A 57 5.41 -0.81 -17.50
CA GLY A 57 6.20 -0.15 -18.55
C GLY A 57 5.85 1.33 -18.79
N HIS A 58 4.85 1.90 -18.14
CA HIS A 58 4.63 3.34 -18.14
C HIS A 58 5.71 4.05 -17.31
N LYS A 59 6.15 5.19 -17.83
CA LYS A 59 7.22 5.98 -17.22
C LYS A 59 6.60 7.15 -16.47
N LEU A 60 6.95 7.32 -15.20
CA LEU A 60 6.61 8.53 -14.45
C LEU A 60 7.79 9.48 -14.37
N THR A 61 7.52 10.74 -14.56
CA THR A 61 8.44 11.82 -14.24
C THR A 61 8.50 12.01 -12.72
N MET A 62 9.57 12.71 -12.26
CA MET A 62 9.67 13.10 -10.85
C MET A 62 8.47 13.91 -10.35
N SER A 63 7.83 14.70 -11.22
CA SER A 63 6.67 15.49 -10.84
C SER A 63 5.43 14.62 -10.67
N GLU A 64 5.11 13.79 -11.66
CA GLU A 64 3.98 12.87 -11.62
C GLU A 64 4.07 11.90 -10.43
N LEU A 65 5.28 11.38 -10.16
CA LEU A 65 5.49 10.49 -9.02
C LEU A 65 5.30 11.22 -7.68
N ALA A 66 5.75 12.48 -7.57
CA ALA A 66 5.54 13.28 -6.36
C ALA A 66 4.05 13.56 -6.12
N ASP A 67 3.31 13.87 -7.18
CA ASP A 67 1.87 14.13 -7.13
C ASP A 67 1.10 12.85 -6.74
N GLN A 68 1.45 11.69 -7.31
CA GLN A 68 0.81 10.41 -6.94
C GLN A 68 1.06 9.98 -5.49
N LEU A 69 2.24 10.33 -4.95
CA LEU A 69 2.60 9.99 -3.57
C LEU A 69 2.18 11.05 -2.56
N ASP A 70 1.56 12.15 -3.01
CA ASP A 70 1.18 13.31 -2.20
C ASP A 70 2.35 13.85 -1.34
N ILE A 71 3.51 14.03 -2.00
CA ILE A 71 4.73 14.53 -1.36
C ILE A 71 5.36 15.66 -2.18
N THR A 72 6.22 16.44 -1.52
CA THR A 72 6.98 17.48 -2.22
C THR A 72 8.07 16.88 -3.11
N LYS A 73 8.40 17.58 -4.21
CA LYS A 73 9.52 17.19 -5.10
C LYS A 73 10.85 17.06 -4.35
N GLN A 74 11.05 17.86 -3.30
CA GLN A 74 12.26 17.79 -2.48
C GLN A 74 12.32 16.48 -1.66
N GLN A 75 11.19 16.08 -1.06
CA GLN A 75 11.08 14.80 -0.35
C GLN A 75 11.29 13.63 -1.31
N LEU A 76 10.65 13.68 -2.50
CA LEU A 76 10.83 12.64 -3.51
C LEU A 76 12.28 12.55 -3.98
N THR A 77 12.97 13.69 -4.21
CA THR A 77 14.37 13.69 -4.64
C THR A 77 15.26 12.96 -3.65
N LYS A 78 15.09 13.23 -2.35
CA LYS A 78 15.84 12.53 -1.29
C LYS A 78 15.53 11.03 -1.30
N LEU A 79 14.25 10.68 -1.37
CA LEU A 79 13.79 9.29 -1.38
C LEU A 79 14.35 8.52 -2.58
N VAL A 80 14.26 9.10 -3.79
CA VAL A 80 14.77 8.45 -5.01
C VAL A 80 16.30 8.32 -4.97
N ASN A 81 17.03 9.29 -4.40
CA ASN A 81 18.47 9.14 -4.19
C ASN A 81 18.79 7.95 -3.27
N ASP A 82 18.08 7.82 -2.15
CA ASP A 82 18.26 6.70 -1.20
C ASP A 82 17.91 5.34 -1.84
N LEU A 83 16.92 5.30 -2.73
CA LEU A 83 16.52 4.07 -3.44
C LEU A 83 17.48 3.74 -4.57
N GLU A 84 18.03 4.75 -5.26
CA GLU A 84 19.02 4.58 -6.33
C GLU A 84 20.37 4.13 -5.78
N GLU A 85 20.81 4.66 -4.63
CA GLU A 85 22.00 4.18 -3.91
C GLU A 85 21.90 2.70 -3.53
N LYS A 86 20.68 2.21 -3.28
CA LYS A 86 20.37 0.79 -3.00
C LYS A 86 20.10 -0.02 -4.27
N GLU A 87 20.26 0.55 -5.44
CA GLU A 87 20.01 -0.07 -6.74
C GLU A 87 18.56 -0.58 -6.93
N LEU A 88 17.59 -0.01 -6.20
CA LEU A 88 16.18 -0.42 -6.27
C LEU A 88 15.40 0.33 -7.34
N VAL A 89 15.83 1.52 -7.69
CA VAL A 89 15.31 2.34 -8.79
C VAL A 89 16.44 2.91 -9.62
N GLN A 90 16.12 3.36 -10.81
CA GLN A 90 17.06 4.07 -11.68
C GLN A 90 16.41 5.26 -12.37
N ARG A 91 17.19 6.29 -12.64
CA ARG A 91 16.80 7.44 -13.44
C ARG A 91 17.18 7.24 -14.90
N THR A 92 16.27 7.60 -15.80
CA THR A 92 16.55 7.67 -17.23
C THR A 92 16.14 9.03 -17.78
N HIS A 93 16.95 9.59 -18.66
CA HIS A 93 16.62 10.83 -19.34
C HIS A 93 15.83 10.55 -20.62
N ASP A 94 14.87 11.41 -20.92
CA ASP A 94 14.21 11.36 -22.21
C ASP A 94 15.19 11.65 -23.34
N SER A 95 15.11 10.86 -24.42
CA SER A 95 16.01 11.01 -25.57
C SER A 95 15.80 12.30 -26.36
N ARG A 96 14.58 12.84 -26.33
CA ARG A 96 14.16 14.06 -27.04
C ARG A 96 14.19 15.29 -26.15
N ASN A 97 13.95 15.12 -24.84
CA ASN A 97 13.93 16.18 -23.84
C ASN A 97 14.80 15.83 -22.63
N ARG A 98 16.10 16.10 -22.70
CA ARG A 98 17.06 15.80 -21.61
C ARG A 98 16.73 16.41 -20.24
N ARG A 99 15.82 17.39 -20.20
CA ARG A 99 15.34 17.96 -18.93
C ARG A 99 14.31 17.07 -18.24
N GLN A 100 13.71 16.12 -18.98
CA GLN A 100 12.73 15.21 -18.45
C GLN A 100 13.43 13.95 -17.96
N VAL A 101 13.23 13.65 -16.68
CA VAL A 101 13.80 12.48 -15.98
C VAL A 101 12.67 11.57 -15.58
N TYR A 102 12.76 10.33 -15.98
CA TYR A 102 11.85 9.26 -15.59
C TYR A 102 12.49 8.37 -14.54
N ILE A 103 11.64 7.84 -13.66
CA ILE A 103 12.03 6.89 -12.62
C ILE A 103 11.47 5.52 -12.98
N HIS A 104 12.30 4.51 -12.82
CA HIS A 104 11.94 3.10 -13.05
C HIS A 104 12.35 2.26 -11.85
N ILE A 105 11.58 1.25 -11.54
CA ILE A 105 12.02 0.17 -10.67
C ILE A 105 13.05 -0.70 -11.42
N THR A 106 14.08 -1.14 -10.74
CA THR A 106 15.05 -2.11 -11.28
C THR A 106 14.56 -3.54 -11.06
N ASP A 107 15.19 -4.52 -11.73
CA ASP A 107 14.94 -5.95 -11.45
C ASP A 107 15.22 -6.31 -9.99
N GLN A 108 16.23 -5.68 -9.39
CA GLN A 108 16.54 -5.85 -7.97
C GLN A 108 15.44 -5.27 -7.09
N GLY A 109 14.91 -4.08 -7.41
CA GLY A 109 13.78 -3.47 -6.72
C GLY A 109 12.52 -4.32 -6.82
N ALA A 110 12.20 -4.85 -8.00
CA ALA A 110 11.06 -5.71 -8.22
C ALA A 110 11.17 -7.04 -7.44
N ARG A 111 12.36 -7.67 -7.45
CA ARG A 111 12.61 -8.87 -6.63
C ARG A 111 12.46 -8.59 -5.14
N MET A 112 13.08 -7.52 -4.64
CA MET A 112 12.96 -7.13 -3.23
C MET A 112 11.50 -6.87 -2.82
N LEU A 113 10.71 -6.24 -3.70
CA LEU A 113 9.28 -6.02 -3.47
C LEU A 113 8.51 -7.34 -3.40
N THR A 114 8.83 -8.30 -4.26
CA THR A 114 8.24 -9.66 -4.26
C THR A 114 8.56 -10.38 -2.96
N ASP A 115 9.82 -10.37 -2.53
CA ASP A 115 10.27 -11.01 -1.30
C ASP A 115 9.59 -10.39 -0.07
N LEU A 116 9.43 -9.07 -0.07
CA LEU A 116 8.73 -8.37 1.00
C LEU A 116 7.24 -8.75 1.05
N LYS A 117 6.56 -8.80 -0.10
CA LYS A 117 5.16 -9.27 -0.18
C LYS A 117 5.03 -10.71 0.32
N GLN A 118 5.93 -11.60 -0.07
CA GLN A 118 5.93 -12.99 0.40
C GLN A 118 6.11 -13.08 1.92
N SER A 119 7.06 -12.33 2.46
CA SER A 119 7.27 -12.26 3.92
C SER A 119 6.06 -11.73 4.68
N MET A 120 5.33 -10.78 4.11
CA MET A 120 4.07 -10.27 4.67
C MET A 120 2.98 -11.36 4.65
N LEU A 121 2.86 -12.11 3.55
CA LEU A 121 1.93 -13.23 3.43
C LEU A 121 2.22 -14.31 4.48
N ASP A 122 3.48 -14.73 4.62
CA ASP A 122 3.90 -15.75 5.58
C ASP A 122 3.59 -15.33 7.03
N SER A 123 3.87 -14.06 7.35
CA SER A 123 3.54 -13.49 8.66
C SER A 123 2.04 -13.48 8.92
N THR A 124 1.24 -13.15 7.90
CA THR A 124 -0.22 -13.14 7.98
C THR A 124 -0.77 -14.56 8.15
N LEU A 125 -0.28 -15.53 7.37
CA LEU A 125 -0.65 -16.94 7.50
C LEU A 125 -0.38 -17.45 8.91
N LYS A 126 0.79 -17.13 9.47
CA LYS A 126 1.13 -17.48 10.86
C LYS A 126 0.17 -16.84 11.87
N ALA A 127 -0.22 -15.59 11.67
CA ALA A 127 -1.17 -14.91 12.54
C ALA A 127 -2.58 -15.52 12.45
N LEU A 128 -2.97 -16.00 11.26
CA LEU A 128 -4.28 -16.61 11.02
C LEU A 128 -4.36 -18.09 11.48
N SER A 129 -3.25 -18.72 11.86
CA SER A 129 -3.23 -20.14 12.26
C SER A 129 -4.06 -20.48 13.51
N CYS A 130 -4.45 -19.47 14.30
CA CYS A 130 -5.31 -19.64 15.47
C CYS A 130 -6.82 -19.52 15.17
N TYR A 131 -7.20 -19.19 13.93
CA TYR A 131 -8.59 -19.01 13.52
C TYR A 131 -9.22 -20.34 13.12
N THR A 132 -10.51 -20.51 13.43
CA THR A 132 -11.32 -21.62 12.93
C THR A 132 -11.70 -21.39 11.46
N GLU A 133 -12.11 -22.46 10.76
CA GLU A 133 -12.59 -22.35 9.37
C GLU A 133 -13.77 -21.36 9.24
N GLU A 134 -14.70 -21.35 10.21
CA GLU A 134 -15.82 -20.40 10.25
C GLU A 134 -15.34 -18.95 10.38
N GLU A 135 -14.35 -18.70 11.24
CA GLU A 135 -13.77 -17.38 11.43
C GLU A 135 -13.00 -16.91 10.20
N LEU A 136 -12.26 -17.81 9.54
CA LEU A 136 -11.58 -17.53 8.27
C LEU A 136 -12.58 -17.16 7.17
N ALA A 137 -13.67 -17.92 7.04
CA ALA A 137 -14.71 -17.63 6.05
C ALA A 137 -15.39 -16.26 6.31
N LYS A 138 -15.66 -15.92 7.59
CA LYS A 138 -16.18 -14.59 7.95
C LYS A 138 -15.18 -13.47 7.64
N LEU A 139 -13.91 -13.69 7.94
CA LEU A 139 -12.86 -12.71 7.70
C LEU A 139 -12.69 -12.45 6.21
N ASP A 140 -12.63 -13.50 5.39
CA ASP A 140 -12.53 -13.42 3.94
C ASP A 140 -13.70 -12.61 3.34
N HIS A 141 -14.93 -12.94 3.72
CA HIS A 141 -16.12 -12.21 3.29
C HIS A 141 -16.08 -10.72 3.69
N CYS A 142 -15.63 -10.41 4.92
CA CYS A 142 -15.50 -9.03 5.38
C CYS A 142 -14.44 -8.26 4.61
N LEU A 143 -13.28 -8.87 4.34
CA LEU A 143 -12.19 -8.25 3.59
C LEU A 143 -12.57 -7.99 2.14
N THR A 144 -13.21 -8.95 1.48
CA THR A 144 -13.68 -8.81 0.10
C THR A 144 -14.68 -7.66 -0.02
N ASN A 145 -15.74 -7.67 0.80
CA ASN A 145 -16.75 -6.59 0.79
C ASN A 145 -16.15 -5.22 1.14
N LEU A 146 -15.22 -5.17 2.10
CA LEU A 146 -14.55 -3.92 2.46
C LEU A 146 -13.71 -3.39 1.31
N SER A 147 -12.96 -4.24 0.63
CA SER A 147 -12.13 -3.85 -0.52
C SER A 147 -12.98 -3.25 -1.64
N GLU A 148 -14.07 -3.92 -2.01
CA GLU A 148 -15.02 -3.42 -3.03
C GLU A 148 -15.63 -2.05 -2.65
N LEU A 149 -15.96 -1.85 -1.38
CA LEU A 149 -16.52 -0.59 -0.91
C LEU A 149 -15.49 0.54 -0.87
N LEU A 150 -14.21 0.21 -0.57
CA LEU A 150 -13.12 1.18 -0.55
C LEU A 150 -12.75 1.73 -1.94
N GLU A 151 -13.03 0.99 -3.01
CA GLU A 151 -12.84 1.50 -4.38
C GLU A 151 -13.62 2.81 -4.61
N LYS A 152 -14.79 2.98 -3.96
CA LYS A 152 -15.60 4.20 -4.05
C LYS A 152 -14.97 5.42 -3.36
N PHE A 153 -14.06 5.22 -2.41
CA PHE A 153 -13.36 6.35 -1.75
C PHE A 153 -12.40 7.08 -2.69
N ASN A 154 -11.92 6.40 -3.73
CA ASN A 154 -10.92 6.95 -4.66
C ASN A 154 -11.55 7.62 -5.90
N THR A 155 -12.88 7.56 -6.06
CA THR A 155 -13.58 8.07 -7.27
C THR A 155 -14.05 9.52 -7.15
N GLU A 156 -13.86 10.19 -5.99
CA GLU A 156 -14.34 11.56 -5.73
C GLU A 156 -13.19 12.54 -5.38
N SER A 157 -11.96 12.27 -5.81
CA SER A 157 -10.79 13.17 -5.57
C SER A 157 -10.32 13.81 -6.87
#